data_192c9fa475f94e1c8ee3d5c8076c4834
#
_entry.id   192c9fa475f94e1c8ee3d5c8076c4834
#
_cell.length_a   1.000
_cell.length_b   1.000
_cell.length_c   1.000
_cell.angle_alpha   90.00
_cell.angle_beta   90.00
_cell.angle_gamma   90.00
#
_symmetry.space_group_name_H-M   'P 1'
#
loop_
_entity.id
_entity.type
_entity.pdbx_description
1 polymer ?
#
loop_
_entity_poly.entity_id
_entity_poly.type
_entity_poly.pdbx_seq_one_letter_code
_entity_poly.pdbx_strand_id
1 'polypeptide(L)'
;MNKIAVLLSGGVDSSVVVYELTRQGLHPDCFYIKIGPEEKEEWDCSSEEDLEMATAVAHRYGCRLEVVDCHREYWDNVTRYTMEKVKAGFTPNPDVMCNRLIKFGAFHEKRGHDYDLIATGHYAQTEIIDGKKWLTTSPDPVKDQTDFLAQIYDWQLEKAFFPIGHYMKDEVRAIAEREHLVNARRKDSQGICFLGKINYNDYIERYLGDNPGDVIELETGRRIGAHKGLWFHTIGQRKGLGFGGGPWFVVKKDVTNNILYVSHGYDPQTAYKQSFPIHDFHYLTVPCLPERITFKIRHTPEWHEATVEPTGDNSYIIHSKEKIHGVAPGQFCVVYDEAHHRCYGSGEITI
;
A
#
# COMPACT_ATOMS: atom_id res chain seq x y z
N MET A 1 8.49 27.76 -14.87
CA MET A 1 8.82 26.32 -14.95
C MET A 1 8.58 25.76 -13.57
N ASN A 2 7.80 24.68 -13.42
CA ASN A 2 7.47 24.13 -12.11
C ASN A 2 8.74 23.62 -11.42
N LYS A 3 8.87 23.91 -10.14
CA LYS A 3 9.93 23.38 -9.29
C LYS A 3 9.53 21.98 -8.83
N ILE A 4 10.31 20.95 -9.19
CA ILE A 4 9.94 19.54 -8.99
C ILE A 4 10.88 18.90 -7.97
N ALA A 5 10.30 18.28 -6.94
CA ALA A 5 10.98 17.35 -6.04
C ALA A 5 10.76 15.92 -6.51
N VAL A 6 11.81 15.12 -6.65
CA VAL A 6 11.72 13.68 -6.94
C VAL A 6 12.06 12.88 -5.70
N LEU A 7 11.15 12.00 -5.27
CA LEU A 7 11.44 11.01 -4.22
C LEU A 7 12.20 9.84 -4.83
N LEU A 8 13.53 9.85 -4.65
CA LEU A 8 14.46 8.89 -5.24
C LEU A 8 14.88 7.83 -4.20
N SER A 9 14.30 6.64 -4.29
CA SER A 9 14.50 5.54 -3.33
C SER A 9 15.67 4.61 -3.66
N GLY A 10 16.39 4.83 -4.76
CA GLY A 10 17.40 3.88 -5.27
C GLY A 10 16.83 2.69 -6.03
N GLY A 11 15.50 2.54 -6.09
CA GLY A 11 14.81 1.56 -6.92
C GLY A 11 14.77 1.96 -8.41
N VAL A 12 14.51 0.98 -9.30
CA VAL A 12 14.48 1.19 -10.75
C VAL A 12 13.45 2.24 -11.14
N ASP A 13 12.26 2.16 -10.61
CA ASP A 13 11.12 3.03 -10.97
C ASP A 13 11.44 4.50 -10.70
N SER A 14 11.90 4.82 -9.48
CA SER A 14 12.28 6.19 -9.12
C SER A 14 13.47 6.72 -9.91
N SER A 15 14.36 5.84 -10.35
CA SER A 15 15.50 6.20 -11.20
C SER A 15 15.07 6.56 -12.62
N VAL A 16 14.09 5.82 -13.17
CA VAL A 16 13.49 6.15 -14.47
C VAL A 16 12.70 7.45 -14.41
N VAL A 17 12.09 7.80 -13.24
CA VAL A 17 11.49 9.13 -13.05
C VAL A 17 12.51 10.25 -13.26
N VAL A 18 13.70 10.14 -12.67
CA VAL A 18 14.77 11.14 -12.85
C VAL A 18 15.19 11.24 -14.31
N TYR A 19 15.38 10.08 -14.97
CA TYR A 19 15.70 10.04 -16.41
C TYR A 19 14.62 10.74 -17.25
N GLU A 20 13.34 10.40 -17.07
CA GLU A 20 12.23 10.94 -17.85
C GLU A 20 12.10 12.47 -17.71
N LEU A 21 12.26 12.99 -16.51
CA LEU A 21 12.23 14.43 -16.27
C LEU A 21 13.43 15.13 -16.91
N THR A 22 14.62 14.58 -16.73
CA THR A 22 15.85 15.16 -17.31
C THR A 22 15.81 15.13 -18.83
N ARG A 23 15.32 14.04 -19.44
CA ARG A 23 15.15 13.94 -20.90
C ARG A 23 14.20 15.02 -21.47
N GLN A 24 13.23 15.45 -20.68
CA GLN A 24 12.32 16.55 -21.01
C GLN A 24 12.95 17.94 -20.77
N GLY A 25 14.21 18.03 -20.37
CA GLY A 25 14.89 19.28 -20.07
C GLY A 25 14.52 19.88 -18.73
N LEU A 26 13.90 19.09 -17.84
CA LEU A 26 13.59 19.48 -16.47
C LEU A 26 14.78 19.11 -15.56
N HIS A 27 15.01 19.93 -14.54
CA HIS A 27 16.11 19.74 -13.58
C HIS A 27 15.52 19.60 -12.17
N PRO A 28 15.06 18.39 -11.78
CA PRO A 28 14.48 18.18 -10.48
C PRO A 28 15.54 18.15 -9.37
N ASP A 29 15.16 18.55 -8.16
CA ASP A 29 15.89 18.18 -6.96
C ASP A 29 15.45 16.79 -6.49
N CYS A 30 16.41 15.92 -6.17
CA CYS A 30 16.15 14.56 -5.70
C CYS A 30 16.22 14.50 -4.19
N PHE A 31 15.34 13.70 -3.59
CA PHE A 31 15.27 13.49 -2.15
C PHE A 31 15.23 12.00 -1.84
N TYR A 32 16.12 11.57 -0.95
CA TYR A 32 16.06 10.26 -0.35
C TYR A 32 15.38 10.38 1.03
N ILE A 33 14.22 9.76 1.20
CA ILE A 33 13.53 9.74 2.50
C ILE A 33 14.16 8.62 3.34
N LYS A 34 14.88 9.00 4.39
CA LYS A 34 15.44 8.05 5.34
C LYS A 34 14.37 7.69 6.38
N ILE A 35 13.99 6.41 6.39
CA ILE A 35 13.11 5.77 7.35
C ILE A 35 13.74 4.42 7.69
N GLY A 36 13.38 3.84 8.81
CA GLY A 36 13.94 2.57 9.24
C GLY A 36 14.21 2.56 10.74
N PRO A 37 14.75 1.49 11.30
CA PRO A 37 15.07 1.41 12.73
C PRO A 37 16.20 2.40 13.10
N GLU A 38 16.23 2.84 14.37
CA GLU A 38 17.35 3.62 14.91
C GLU A 38 18.66 2.84 14.83
N GLU A 39 19.78 3.54 14.66
CA GLU A 39 21.15 3.04 14.31
C GLU A 39 21.71 1.89 15.16
N LYS A 40 21.01 1.40 16.16
CA LYS A 40 21.48 0.34 17.07
C LYS A 40 20.90 -1.04 16.79
N GLU A 41 20.08 -1.18 15.78
CA GLU A 41 19.42 -2.43 15.51
C GLU A 41 20.10 -3.16 14.34
N GLU A 42 20.58 -4.39 14.59
CA GLU A 42 21.16 -5.33 13.60
C GLU A 42 20.10 -5.77 12.55
N TRP A 43 19.59 -4.83 11.80
CA TRP A 43 18.81 -5.15 10.62
C TRP A 43 19.74 -5.02 9.42
N ASP A 44 19.72 -6.02 8.56
CA ASP A 44 20.35 -5.99 7.23
C ASP A 44 19.53 -5.00 6.36
N CYS A 45 19.64 -3.73 6.70
CA CYS A 45 18.88 -2.66 6.11
C CYS A 45 19.53 -2.31 4.77
N SER A 46 18.80 -2.51 3.67
CA SER A 46 19.23 -2.10 2.33
C SER A 46 19.37 -0.57 2.18
N SER A 47 19.21 0.20 3.26
CA SER A 47 19.20 1.66 3.24
C SER A 47 20.51 2.29 2.75
N GLU A 48 21.67 1.68 3.07
CA GLU A 48 22.97 2.16 2.56
C GLU A 48 23.10 1.88 1.07
N GLU A 49 22.79 0.66 0.63
CA GLU A 49 22.77 0.29 -0.79
C GLU A 49 21.77 1.14 -1.58
N ASP A 50 20.58 1.39 -1.01
CA ASP A 50 19.55 2.24 -1.60
C ASP A 50 20.03 3.68 -1.79
N LEU A 51 20.70 4.24 -0.78
CA LEU A 51 21.26 5.59 -0.82
C LEU A 51 22.43 5.68 -1.81
N GLU A 52 23.30 4.66 -1.89
CA GLU A 52 24.37 4.60 -2.89
C GLU A 52 23.78 4.61 -4.31
N MET A 53 22.75 3.80 -4.57
CA MET A 53 22.07 3.77 -5.87
C MET A 53 21.42 5.12 -6.20
N ALA A 54 20.73 5.72 -5.23
CA ALA A 54 20.11 7.04 -5.40
C ALA A 54 21.17 8.11 -5.70
N THR A 55 22.30 8.08 -4.99
CA THR A 55 23.43 8.99 -5.21
C THR A 55 24.02 8.84 -6.60
N ALA A 56 24.24 7.61 -7.05
CA ALA A 56 24.77 7.32 -8.39
C ALA A 56 23.84 7.84 -9.49
N VAL A 57 22.52 7.64 -9.33
CA VAL A 57 21.51 8.12 -10.30
C VAL A 57 21.46 9.65 -10.31
N ALA A 58 21.37 10.30 -9.15
CA ALA A 58 21.33 11.76 -9.06
C ALA A 58 22.58 12.39 -9.69
N HIS A 59 23.77 11.86 -9.37
CA HIS A 59 25.04 12.32 -9.94
C HIS A 59 25.07 12.17 -11.47
N ARG A 60 24.62 11.04 -11.99
CA ARG A 60 24.59 10.76 -13.43
C ARG A 60 23.80 11.82 -14.22
N TYR A 61 22.69 12.27 -13.66
CA TYR A 61 21.80 13.26 -14.31
C TYR A 61 22.04 14.70 -13.85
N GLY A 62 23.10 14.95 -13.08
CA GLY A 62 23.43 16.29 -12.59
C GLY A 62 22.40 16.88 -11.63
N CYS A 63 21.62 16.01 -10.96
CA CYS A 63 20.62 16.42 -9.99
C CYS A 63 21.23 16.52 -8.58
N ARG A 64 20.77 17.49 -7.79
CA ARG A 64 21.09 17.56 -6.36
C ARG A 64 20.35 16.44 -5.64
N LEU A 65 21.00 15.73 -4.73
CA LEU A 65 20.39 14.77 -3.82
C LEU A 65 20.48 15.27 -2.39
N GLU A 66 19.36 15.29 -1.69
CA GLU A 66 19.27 15.58 -0.25
C GLU A 66 18.64 14.39 0.48
N VAL A 67 19.19 14.04 1.65
CA VAL A 67 18.60 13.02 2.55
C VAL A 67 17.66 13.73 3.52
N VAL A 68 16.42 13.31 3.55
CA VAL A 68 15.41 13.83 4.49
C VAL A 68 15.09 12.75 5.52
N ASP A 69 15.46 13.00 6.75
CA ASP A 69 15.17 12.09 7.85
C ASP A 69 13.70 12.21 8.27
N CYS A 70 12.96 11.10 8.09
CA CYS A 70 11.56 10.93 8.48
C CYS A 70 11.38 9.72 9.41
N HIS A 71 12.44 9.28 10.08
CA HIS A 71 12.44 8.10 10.95
C HIS A 71 11.40 8.19 12.06
N ARG A 72 11.40 9.31 12.80
CA ARG A 72 10.46 9.53 13.90
C ARG A 72 9.01 9.60 13.42
N GLU A 73 8.76 10.33 12.34
CA GLU A 73 7.42 10.46 11.76
C GLU A 73 6.89 9.12 11.26
N TYR A 74 7.76 8.28 10.67
CA TYR A 74 7.39 6.94 10.24
C TYR A 74 7.04 6.05 11.44
N TRP A 75 7.85 6.09 12.49
CA TRP A 75 7.59 5.36 13.72
C TRP A 75 6.25 5.77 14.33
N ASP A 76 6.06 7.06 14.55
CA ASP A 76 4.90 7.60 15.25
C ASP A 76 3.59 7.43 14.47
N ASN A 77 3.62 7.47 13.15
CA ASN A 77 2.41 7.50 12.32
C ASN A 77 2.14 6.18 11.58
N VAL A 78 3.16 5.43 11.18
CA VAL A 78 2.97 4.21 10.38
C VAL A 78 3.20 2.96 11.21
N THR A 79 4.33 2.87 11.91
CA THR A 79 4.65 1.69 12.71
C THR A 79 3.66 1.52 13.86
N ARG A 80 3.45 2.57 14.66
CA ARG A 80 2.51 2.53 15.79
C ARG A 80 1.09 2.20 15.34
N TYR A 81 0.59 2.89 14.29
CA TYR A 81 -0.70 2.56 13.68
C TYR A 81 -0.79 1.07 13.31
N THR A 82 0.24 0.54 12.65
CA THR A 82 0.26 -0.86 12.24
C THR A 82 0.20 -1.79 13.44
N MET A 83 1.00 -1.53 14.49
CA MET A 83 1.02 -2.35 15.70
C MET A 83 -0.31 -2.33 16.46
N GLU A 84 -0.91 -1.15 16.60
CA GLU A 84 -2.23 -1.00 17.24
C GLU A 84 -3.32 -1.76 16.49
N LYS A 85 -3.36 -1.63 15.17
CA LYS A 85 -4.34 -2.33 14.33
C LYS A 85 -4.18 -3.86 14.37
N VAL A 86 -2.97 -4.39 14.22
CA VAL A 86 -2.77 -5.86 14.26
C VAL A 86 -3.04 -6.42 15.65
N LYS A 87 -2.70 -5.69 16.72
CA LYS A 87 -3.00 -6.06 18.10
C LYS A 87 -4.51 -6.12 18.35
N ALA A 88 -5.27 -5.24 17.73
CA ALA A 88 -6.73 -5.24 17.73
C ALA A 88 -7.37 -6.30 16.80
N GLY A 89 -6.56 -7.15 16.14
CA GLY A 89 -7.03 -8.23 15.27
C GLY A 89 -7.25 -7.83 13.81
N PHE A 90 -7.03 -6.57 13.46
CA PHE A 90 -7.17 -6.04 12.11
C PHE A 90 -5.99 -6.42 11.20
N THR A 91 -6.17 -6.20 9.90
CA THR A 91 -5.14 -6.37 8.88
C THR A 91 -4.87 -5.01 8.22
N PRO A 92 -4.01 -4.15 8.80
CA PRO A 92 -3.74 -2.82 8.26
C PRO A 92 -2.95 -2.86 6.97
N ASN A 93 -2.95 -1.74 6.23
CA ASN A 93 -2.07 -1.53 5.09
C ASN A 93 -1.10 -0.36 5.38
N PRO A 94 0.13 -0.65 5.84
CA PRO A 94 1.10 0.38 6.17
C PRO A 94 1.59 1.18 4.95
N ASP A 95 1.56 0.62 3.73
CA ASP A 95 2.01 1.32 2.52
C ASP A 95 1.07 2.47 2.15
N VAL A 96 -0.25 2.28 2.32
CA VAL A 96 -1.25 3.34 2.14
C VAL A 96 -0.97 4.50 3.11
N MET A 97 -0.75 4.17 4.38
CA MET A 97 -0.48 5.19 5.42
C MET A 97 0.87 5.87 5.20
N CYS A 98 1.87 5.15 4.71
CA CYS A 98 3.15 5.73 4.38
C CYS A 98 3.06 6.74 3.22
N ASN A 99 2.31 6.44 2.17
CA ASN A 99 2.10 7.40 1.09
C ASN A 99 1.46 8.69 1.62
N ARG A 100 0.38 8.58 2.42
CA ARG A 100 -0.35 9.71 2.99
C ARG A 100 0.49 10.51 4.00
N LEU A 101 1.12 9.83 4.97
CA LEU A 101 1.69 10.47 6.16
C LEU A 101 3.19 10.77 6.04
N ILE A 102 3.91 10.04 5.19
CA ILE A 102 5.36 10.20 5.05
C ILE A 102 5.73 10.82 3.71
N LYS A 103 5.43 10.14 2.57
CA LYS A 103 5.88 10.60 1.25
C LYS A 103 5.25 11.93 0.84
N PHE A 104 3.95 12.08 1.06
CA PHE A 104 3.23 13.33 0.75
C PHE A 104 2.90 14.15 2.00
N GLY A 105 3.14 13.63 3.21
CA GLY A 105 2.94 14.30 4.50
C GLY A 105 4.24 14.86 5.07
N ALA A 106 4.96 14.10 5.89
CA ALA A 106 6.17 14.55 6.58
C ALA A 106 7.26 15.10 5.65
N PHE A 107 7.43 14.50 4.46
CA PHE A 107 8.32 15.04 3.44
C PHE A 107 7.87 16.44 2.99
N HIS A 108 6.55 16.62 2.75
CA HIS A 108 6.02 17.95 2.37
C HIS A 108 6.29 18.98 3.46
N GLU A 109 6.07 18.66 4.73
CA GLU A 109 6.32 19.57 5.85
C GLU A 109 7.81 19.96 5.97
N LYS A 110 8.72 19.01 5.72
CA LYS A 110 10.16 19.23 5.87
C LYS A 110 10.80 19.92 4.66
N ARG A 111 10.36 19.59 3.43
CA ARG A 111 10.98 20.05 2.18
C ARG A 111 10.00 20.29 1.04
N GLY A 112 8.96 19.47 0.91
CA GLY A 112 8.06 19.48 -0.25
C GLY A 112 7.25 20.76 -0.42
N HIS A 113 7.09 21.57 0.63
CA HIS A 113 6.40 22.86 0.56
C HIS A 113 7.09 23.86 -0.36
N ASP A 114 8.42 23.73 -0.56
CA ASP A 114 9.21 24.59 -1.45
C ASP A 114 9.06 24.24 -2.95
N TYR A 115 8.30 23.16 -3.26
CA TYR A 115 8.14 22.62 -4.60
C TYR A 115 6.68 22.69 -5.07
N ASP A 116 6.50 22.89 -6.36
CA ASP A 116 5.17 22.87 -6.99
C ASP A 116 4.65 21.45 -7.12
N LEU A 117 5.55 20.51 -7.46
CA LEU A 117 5.23 19.09 -7.67
C LEU A 117 6.17 18.17 -6.90
N ILE A 118 5.61 17.06 -6.42
CA ILE A 118 6.34 15.96 -5.80
C ILE A 118 6.19 14.74 -6.71
N ALA A 119 7.27 14.39 -7.40
CA ALA A 119 7.32 13.28 -8.34
C ALA A 119 7.74 11.98 -7.64
N THR A 120 7.05 10.89 -7.94
CA THR A 120 7.33 9.56 -7.40
C THR A 120 7.27 8.49 -8.48
N GLY A 121 7.88 7.32 -8.20
CA GLY A 121 7.88 6.16 -9.10
C GLY A 121 6.63 5.29 -9.00
N HIS A 122 5.47 5.83 -8.62
CA HIS A 122 4.22 5.06 -8.60
C HIS A 122 3.64 4.88 -10.00
N TYR A 123 3.06 3.71 -10.22
CA TYR A 123 2.23 3.41 -11.38
C TYR A 123 0.80 3.90 -11.11
N ALA A 124 0.60 5.16 -11.34
CA ALA A 124 -0.68 5.88 -11.23
C ALA A 124 -0.64 7.08 -12.17
N GLN A 125 -1.78 7.65 -12.49
CA GLN A 125 -1.86 8.85 -13.30
C GLN A 125 -2.72 9.91 -12.61
N THR A 126 -2.66 11.12 -13.11
CA THR A 126 -3.58 12.20 -12.71
C THR A 126 -4.13 12.88 -13.94
N GLU A 127 -5.42 13.19 -13.93
CA GLU A 127 -6.12 13.87 -15.00
C GLU A 127 -6.97 15.02 -14.46
N ILE A 128 -7.12 16.07 -15.27
CA ILE A 128 -8.08 17.14 -14.98
C ILE A 128 -9.40 16.80 -15.68
N ILE A 129 -10.41 16.47 -14.90
CA ILE A 129 -11.76 16.14 -15.40
C ILE A 129 -12.74 17.11 -14.73
N ASP A 130 -13.51 17.85 -15.52
CA ASP A 130 -14.45 18.88 -15.05
C ASP A 130 -13.80 19.91 -14.11
N GLY A 131 -12.56 20.30 -14.42
CA GLY A 131 -11.78 21.30 -13.68
C GLY A 131 -11.23 20.82 -12.34
N LYS A 132 -11.33 19.51 -12.02
CA LYS A 132 -10.79 18.91 -10.81
C LYS A 132 -9.72 17.89 -11.15
N LYS A 133 -8.69 17.81 -10.31
CA LYS A 133 -7.64 16.80 -10.46
C LYS A 133 -8.10 15.47 -9.87
N TRP A 134 -8.04 14.43 -10.67
CA TRP A 134 -8.38 13.06 -10.31
C TRP A 134 -7.14 12.18 -10.28
N LEU A 135 -7.10 11.28 -9.31
CA LEU A 135 -6.21 10.13 -9.36
C LEU A 135 -6.82 9.11 -10.33
N THR A 136 -6.05 8.69 -11.32
CA THR A 136 -6.50 7.74 -12.35
C THR A 136 -5.55 6.54 -12.46
N THR A 137 -6.09 5.42 -12.92
CA THR A 137 -5.36 4.16 -12.99
C THR A 137 -4.24 4.18 -14.02
N SER A 138 -3.20 3.38 -13.77
CA SER A 138 -2.14 3.08 -14.71
C SER A 138 -2.62 2.07 -15.78
N PRO A 139 -2.05 2.06 -17.00
CA PRO A 139 -2.33 1.04 -18.00
C PRO A 139 -1.85 -0.36 -17.61
N ASP A 140 -0.91 -0.49 -16.66
CA ASP A 140 -0.42 -1.79 -16.18
C ASP A 140 -1.34 -2.35 -15.07
N PRO A 141 -2.19 -3.35 -15.37
CA PRO A 141 -3.19 -3.84 -14.42
C PRO A 141 -2.57 -4.59 -13.23
N VAL A 142 -1.33 -5.04 -13.37
CA VAL A 142 -0.60 -5.77 -12.30
C VAL A 142 0.15 -4.81 -11.38
N LYS A 143 0.60 -3.68 -11.94
CA LYS A 143 1.42 -2.70 -11.22
C LYS A 143 0.66 -1.44 -10.84
N ASP A 144 -0.60 -1.27 -11.28
CA ASP A 144 -1.43 -0.14 -10.88
C ASP A 144 -1.42 0.03 -9.36
N GLN A 145 -0.98 1.19 -8.90
CA GLN A 145 -0.76 1.50 -7.48
C GLN A 145 -1.70 2.60 -6.96
N THR A 146 -2.77 2.87 -7.68
CA THR A 146 -3.79 3.83 -7.24
C THR A 146 -4.42 3.44 -5.92
N ASP A 147 -4.53 2.13 -5.64
CA ASP A 147 -5.01 1.59 -4.37
C ASP A 147 -4.13 1.96 -3.18
N PHE A 148 -2.81 2.10 -3.35
CA PHE A 148 -1.91 2.59 -2.30
C PHE A 148 -1.97 4.11 -2.10
N LEU A 149 -2.53 4.85 -3.06
CA LEU A 149 -2.64 6.31 -3.04
C LEU A 149 -4.05 6.80 -2.63
N ALA A 150 -5.00 5.90 -2.50
CA ALA A 150 -6.41 6.23 -2.29
C ALA A 150 -6.75 6.91 -0.94
N GLN A 151 -5.76 7.10 -0.07
CA GLN A 151 -5.88 7.79 1.22
C GLN A 151 -5.10 9.11 1.28
N ILE A 152 -4.40 9.53 0.22
CA ILE A 152 -3.74 10.86 0.24
C ILE A 152 -4.79 11.97 0.27
N TYR A 153 -4.44 13.11 0.86
CA TYR A 153 -5.34 14.26 0.90
C TYR A 153 -5.46 14.94 -0.49
N ASP A 154 -6.54 15.69 -0.70
CA ASP A 154 -6.78 16.47 -1.92
C ASP A 154 -5.60 17.41 -2.24
N TRP A 155 -5.10 18.16 -1.26
CA TRP A 155 -3.94 19.03 -1.42
C TRP A 155 -2.64 18.26 -1.74
N GLN A 156 -2.51 17.01 -1.29
CA GLN A 156 -1.39 16.12 -1.63
C GLN A 156 -1.51 15.65 -3.08
N LEU A 157 -2.74 15.31 -3.50
CA LEU A 157 -3.03 14.95 -4.88
C LEU A 157 -2.71 16.11 -5.83
N GLU A 158 -3.02 17.34 -5.45
CA GLU A 158 -2.66 18.53 -6.26
C GLU A 158 -1.17 18.62 -6.55
N LYS A 159 -0.32 18.27 -5.57
CA LYS A 159 1.14 18.24 -5.73
C LYS A 159 1.70 16.95 -6.30
N ALA A 160 0.93 15.85 -6.29
CA ALA A 160 1.40 14.55 -6.75
C ALA A 160 1.65 14.53 -8.26
N PHE A 161 2.78 13.93 -8.64
CA PHE A 161 3.18 13.75 -10.03
C PHE A 161 3.78 12.37 -10.26
N PHE A 162 3.33 11.67 -11.29
CA PHE A 162 3.70 10.28 -11.57
C PHE A 162 4.27 10.16 -12.99
N PRO A 163 5.53 10.55 -13.23
CA PRO A 163 6.10 10.62 -14.58
C PRO A 163 6.12 9.31 -15.34
N ILE A 164 6.16 8.17 -14.62
CA ILE A 164 6.18 6.83 -15.22
C ILE A 164 4.81 6.12 -15.18
N GLY A 165 3.79 6.77 -14.68
CA GLY A 165 2.45 6.17 -14.49
C GLY A 165 1.76 5.70 -15.77
N HIS A 166 2.19 6.19 -16.92
CA HIS A 166 1.67 5.81 -18.24
C HIS A 166 2.42 4.64 -18.90
N TYR A 167 3.49 4.13 -18.28
CA TYR A 167 4.27 2.99 -18.78
C TYR A 167 3.79 1.68 -18.17
N MET A 168 3.97 0.60 -18.95
CA MET A 168 3.98 -0.77 -18.40
C MET A 168 5.30 -1.01 -17.66
N LYS A 169 5.32 -1.92 -16.69
CA LYS A 169 6.52 -2.25 -15.93
C LYS A 169 7.69 -2.70 -16.81
N ASP A 170 7.38 -3.49 -17.82
CA ASP A 170 8.40 -3.99 -18.76
C ASP A 170 9.03 -2.86 -19.59
N GLU A 171 8.26 -1.82 -19.92
CA GLU A 171 8.78 -0.63 -20.60
C GLU A 171 9.73 0.14 -19.68
N VAL A 172 9.38 0.31 -18.40
CA VAL A 172 10.27 0.93 -17.40
C VAL A 172 11.56 0.14 -17.26
N ARG A 173 11.50 -1.20 -17.24
CA ARG A 173 12.68 -2.06 -17.23
C ARG A 173 13.53 -1.90 -18.49
N ALA A 174 12.89 -1.88 -19.66
CA ALA A 174 13.60 -1.68 -20.95
C ALA A 174 14.28 -0.31 -21.02
N ILE A 175 13.64 0.75 -20.50
CA ILE A 175 14.24 2.09 -20.37
C ILE A 175 15.48 2.02 -19.47
N ALA A 176 15.37 1.41 -18.28
CA ALA A 176 16.47 1.32 -17.34
C ALA A 176 17.67 0.55 -17.90
N GLU A 177 17.43 -0.53 -18.65
CA GLU A 177 18.49 -1.30 -19.32
C GLU A 177 19.13 -0.54 -20.48
N ARG A 178 18.33 0.07 -21.36
CA ARG A 178 18.81 0.89 -22.47
C ARG A 178 19.67 2.05 -22.00
N GLU A 179 19.27 2.69 -20.94
CA GLU A 179 19.99 3.80 -20.33
C GLU A 179 21.14 3.34 -19.42
N HIS A 180 21.39 2.04 -19.32
CA HIS A 180 22.44 1.48 -18.45
C HIS A 180 22.41 2.03 -17.03
N LEU A 181 21.20 2.12 -16.43
CA LEU A 181 21.07 2.53 -15.03
C LEU A 181 21.75 1.52 -14.12
N VAL A 182 22.46 2.00 -13.11
CA VAL A 182 23.24 1.17 -12.18
C VAL A 182 22.40 0.08 -11.51
N ASN A 183 21.11 0.36 -11.30
CA ASN A 183 20.13 -0.50 -10.65
C ASN A 183 19.13 -1.17 -11.62
N ALA A 184 19.36 -1.14 -12.94
CA ALA A 184 18.43 -1.66 -13.96
C ALA A 184 17.98 -3.10 -13.71
N ARG A 185 18.87 -3.96 -13.17
CA ARG A 185 18.61 -5.38 -12.87
C ARG A 185 18.18 -5.64 -11.43
N ARG A 186 18.02 -4.60 -10.63
CA ARG A 186 17.57 -4.74 -9.24
C ARG A 186 16.15 -5.27 -9.21
N LYS A 187 15.89 -6.23 -8.31
CA LYS A 187 14.53 -6.75 -8.08
C LYS A 187 13.67 -5.67 -7.46
N ASP A 188 12.37 -5.71 -7.77
CA ASP A 188 11.38 -4.86 -7.09
C ASP A 188 11.38 -5.18 -5.59
N SER A 189 11.09 -4.17 -4.77
CA SER A 189 10.87 -4.37 -3.34
C SER A 189 9.75 -5.38 -3.12
N GLN A 190 10.00 -6.34 -2.23
CA GLN A 190 9.02 -7.35 -1.83
C GLN A 190 8.62 -7.07 -0.39
N GLY A 191 7.33 -7.00 -0.09
CA GLY A 191 6.83 -6.71 1.26
C GLY A 191 6.59 -5.22 1.49
N ILE A 192 6.68 -4.79 2.77
CA ILE A 192 6.51 -3.37 3.13
C ILE A 192 7.65 -2.56 2.51
N CYS A 193 7.29 -1.53 1.74
CA CYS A 193 8.20 -0.78 0.85
C CYS A 193 9.50 -0.26 1.50
N PHE A 194 9.53 -0.10 2.83
CA PHE A 194 10.63 0.55 3.54
C PHE A 194 11.40 -0.35 4.49
N LEU A 195 10.93 -1.57 4.72
CA LEU A 195 11.62 -2.53 5.58
C LEU A 195 12.64 -3.35 4.79
N GLY A 196 12.81 -3.07 3.49
CA GLY A 196 13.76 -3.77 2.64
C GLY A 196 13.46 -5.27 2.56
N LYS A 197 14.40 -6.11 2.97
CA LYS A 197 14.25 -7.58 2.96
C LYS A 197 13.58 -8.15 4.20
N ILE A 198 13.09 -7.31 5.12
CA ILE A 198 12.49 -7.77 6.37
C ILE A 198 11.12 -8.40 6.08
N ASN A 199 10.92 -9.61 6.58
CA ASN A 199 9.64 -10.29 6.51
C ASN A 199 8.64 -9.59 7.45
N TYR A 200 7.40 -9.42 6.99
CA TYR A 200 6.33 -8.80 7.79
C TYR A 200 6.12 -9.50 9.14
N ASN A 201 6.15 -10.83 9.17
CA ASN A 201 5.96 -11.57 10.41
C ASN A 201 7.11 -11.34 11.39
N ASP A 202 8.36 -11.31 10.91
CA ASP A 202 9.54 -11.04 11.75
C ASP A 202 9.48 -9.63 12.35
N TYR A 203 8.99 -8.67 11.55
CA TYR A 203 8.77 -7.31 12.03
C TYR A 203 7.69 -7.24 13.12
N ILE A 204 6.55 -7.89 12.92
CA ILE A 204 5.48 -7.94 13.93
C ILE A 204 5.94 -8.69 15.19
N GLU A 205 6.62 -9.84 15.04
CA GLU A 205 7.11 -10.65 16.15
C GLU A 205 8.04 -9.86 17.07
N ARG A 206 8.88 -9.01 16.50
CA ARG A 206 9.80 -8.18 17.27
C ARG A 206 9.10 -7.19 18.21
N TYR A 207 7.99 -6.59 17.76
CA TYR A 207 7.26 -5.58 18.56
C TYR A 207 6.19 -6.16 19.47
N LEU A 208 5.54 -7.23 19.03
CA LEU A 208 4.42 -7.83 19.75
C LEU A 208 4.77 -9.15 20.43
N GLY A 209 5.89 -9.79 20.00
CA GLY A 209 6.27 -11.11 20.48
C GLY A 209 5.26 -12.19 20.16
N ASP A 210 5.39 -13.33 20.80
CA ASP A 210 4.44 -14.43 20.73
C ASP A 210 3.30 -14.25 21.74
N ASN A 211 2.08 -14.60 21.31
CA ASN A 211 0.91 -14.73 22.17
C ASN A 211 0.12 -15.98 21.76
N PRO A 212 0.56 -17.16 22.18
CA PRO A 212 -0.04 -18.43 21.76
C PRO A 212 -1.51 -18.54 22.15
N GLY A 213 -2.31 -19.10 21.25
CA GLY A 213 -3.73 -19.35 21.47
C GLY A 213 -4.22 -20.53 20.65
N ASP A 214 -5.49 -20.90 20.82
CA ASP A 214 -6.08 -22.04 20.17
C ASP A 214 -6.50 -21.74 18.74
N VAL A 215 -6.36 -22.76 17.87
CA VAL A 215 -6.93 -22.78 16.52
C VAL A 215 -8.09 -23.75 16.51
N ILE A 216 -9.28 -23.25 16.16
CA ILE A 216 -10.54 -23.98 16.25
C ILE A 216 -11.19 -24.03 14.86
N GLU A 217 -11.64 -25.22 14.44
CA GLU A 217 -12.49 -25.38 13.27
C GLU A 217 -13.87 -24.79 13.53
N LEU A 218 -14.28 -23.82 12.71
CA LEU A 218 -15.51 -23.04 12.94
C LEU A 218 -16.76 -23.93 12.92
N GLU A 219 -16.83 -24.89 12.01
CA GLU A 219 -18.02 -25.71 11.76
C GLU A 219 -18.25 -26.77 12.85
N THR A 220 -17.17 -27.31 13.43
CA THR A 220 -17.25 -28.42 14.37
C THR A 220 -16.93 -28.04 15.80
N GLY A 221 -16.30 -26.88 16.02
CA GLY A 221 -15.74 -26.48 17.32
C GLY A 221 -14.51 -27.28 17.74
N ARG A 222 -13.95 -28.14 16.86
CA ARG A 222 -12.79 -28.97 17.16
C ARG A 222 -11.52 -28.13 17.18
N ARG A 223 -10.69 -28.36 18.19
CA ARG A 223 -9.35 -27.80 18.27
C ARG A 223 -8.44 -28.44 17.23
N ILE A 224 -7.86 -27.64 16.33
CA ILE A 224 -6.96 -28.09 15.25
C ILE A 224 -5.49 -27.99 15.68
N GLY A 225 -5.14 -26.98 16.48
CA GLY A 225 -3.78 -26.73 16.89
C GLY A 225 -3.65 -25.48 17.75
N ALA A 226 -2.48 -24.85 17.70
CA ALA A 226 -2.21 -23.56 18.34
C ALA A 226 -1.54 -22.62 17.34
N HIS A 227 -1.82 -21.32 17.47
CA HIS A 227 -1.13 -20.26 16.74
C HIS A 227 -0.11 -19.56 17.68
N LYS A 228 0.89 -18.88 17.11
CA LYS A 228 1.86 -18.08 17.84
C LYS A 228 1.36 -16.69 18.27
N GLY A 229 0.34 -16.18 17.57
CA GLY A 229 -0.29 -14.87 17.79
C GLY A 229 -1.29 -14.58 16.68
N LEU A 230 -2.45 -13.95 17.01
CA LEU A 230 -3.48 -13.63 16.03
C LEU A 230 -3.00 -12.65 14.95
N TRP A 231 -1.99 -11.83 15.28
CA TRP A 231 -1.42 -10.83 14.37
C TRP A 231 -0.58 -11.42 13.23
N PHE A 232 -0.18 -12.69 13.30
CA PHE A 232 0.50 -13.38 12.18
C PHE A 232 -0.46 -13.93 11.13
N HIS A 233 -1.77 -13.73 11.33
CA HIS A 233 -2.81 -14.30 10.48
C HIS A 233 -3.71 -13.23 9.88
N THR A 234 -4.19 -13.46 8.65
CA THR A 234 -5.14 -12.59 7.95
C THR A 234 -6.38 -13.40 7.53
N ILE A 235 -7.56 -12.79 7.61
CA ILE A 235 -8.82 -13.40 7.09
C ILE A 235 -8.64 -13.76 5.61
N GLY A 236 -9.01 -15.00 5.24
CA GLY A 236 -8.80 -15.56 3.90
C GLY A 236 -7.41 -16.18 3.69
N GLN A 237 -6.50 -16.11 4.66
CA GLN A 237 -5.19 -16.75 4.54
C GLN A 237 -5.31 -18.26 4.47
N ARG A 238 -4.61 -18.88 3.49
CA ARG A 238 -4.52 -20.33 3.31
C ARG A 238 -3.09 -20.84 3.52
N LYS A 239 -2.09 -20.10 3.02
CA LYS A 239 -0.68 -20.52 3.06
C LYS A 239 -0.05 -20.18 4.40
N GLY A 240 0.93 -21.00 4.81
CA GLY A 240 1.73 -20.73 6.01
C GLY A 240 1.04 -21.04 7.35
N LEU A 241 -0.11 -21.74 7.35
CA LEU A 241 -0.82 -22.07 8.59
C LEU A 241 -0.17 -23.23 9.35
N GLY A 242 0.49 -24.17 8.66
CA GLY A 242 1.23 -25.27 9.28
C GLY A 242 0.38 -26.36 9.96
N PHE A 243 -0.95 -26.33 9.81
CA PHE A 243 -1.84 -27.32 10.44
C PHE A 243 -2.02 -28.55 9.55
N GLY A 244 -1.93 -29.74 10.16
CA GLY A 244 -2.22 -31.00 9.48
C GLY A 244 -3.70 -31.15 9.10
N GLY A 245 -3.99 -32.05 8.13
CA GLY A 245 -5.35 -32.38 7.75
C GLY A 245 -6.10 -31.33 6.94
N GLY A 246 -5.37 -30.29 6.38
CA GLY A 246 -5.98 -29.25 5.56
C GLY A 246 -6.38 -29.68 4.15
N PRO A 247 -6.79 -28.72 3.28
CA PRO A 247 -6.50 -27.31 3.41
C PRO A 247 -7.39 -26.55 4.40
N TRP A 248 -6.79 -25.57 5.08
CA TRP A 248 -7.45 -24.68 6.04
C TRP A 248 -7.44 -23.23 5.56
N PHE A 249 -8.50 -22.48 5.90
CA PHE A 249 -8.60 -21.04 5.67
C PHE A 249 -8.91 -20.32 6.97
N VAL A 250 -8.24 -19.21 7.22
CA VAL A 250 -8.58 -18.32 8.33
C VAL A 250 -9.89 -17.59 8.00
N VAL A 251 -10.88 -17.72 8.88
CA VAL A 251 -12.21 -17.12 8.66
C VAL A 251 -12.62 -16.13 9.73
N LYS A 252 -12.05 -16.22 10.95
CA LYS A 252 -12.35 -15.28 12.04
C LYS A 252 -11.20 -15.23 13.04
N LYS A 253 -11.02 -14.07 13.67
CA LYS A 253 -10.15 -13.87 14.83
C LYS A 253 -11.01 -13.45 16.02
N ASP A 254 -10.88 -14.13 17.16
CA ASP A 254 -11.47 -13.73 18.43
C ASP A 254 -10.35 -13.20 19.32
N VAL A 255 -10.22 -11.88 19.33
CA VAL A 255 -9.14 -11.19 20.06
C VAL A 255 -9.33 -11.32 21.56
N THR A 256 -10.57 -11.31 22.04
CA THR A 256 -10.91 -11.38 23.47
C THR A 256 -10.50 -12.73 24.07
N ASN A 257 -10.78 -13.83 23.36
CA ASN A 257 -10.48 -15.18 23.82
C ASN A 257 -9.16 -15.72 23.26
N ASN A 258 -8.45 -14.95 22.44
CA ASN A 258 -7.22 -15.35 21.75
C ASN A 258 -7.37 -16.62 20.92
N ILE A 259 -8.45 -16.70 20.11
CA ILE A 259 -8.80 -17.86 19.27
C ILE A 259 -8.75 -17.49 17.80
N LEU A 260 -8.08 -18.34 17.02
CA LEU A 260 -8.10 -18.30 15.56
C LEU A 260 -9.09 -19.33 15.03
N TYR A 261 -10.14 -18.90 14.35
CA TYR A 261 -11.08 -19.80 13.69
C TYR A 261 -10.65 -20.07 12.26
N VAL A 262 -10.64 -21.34 11.90
CA VAL A 262 -10.33 -21.83 10.55
C VAL A 262 -11.47 -22.66 10.01
N SER A 263 -11.64 -22.68 8.69
CA SER A 263 -12.62 -23.53 8.00
C SER A 263 -11.90 -24.51 7.09
N HIS A 264 -12.42 -25.75 7.01
CA HIS A 264 -11.83 -26.82 6.22
C HIS A 264 -12.35 -26.82 4.78
N GLY A 265 -11.49 -27.17 3.83
CA GLY A 265 -11.86 -27.42 2.43
C GLY A 265 -11.09 -26.55 1.44
N TYR A 266 -11.27 -26.85 0.15
CA TYR A 266 -10.59 -26.14 -0.92
C TYR A 266 -11.20 -24.76 -1.21
N ASP A 267 -12.50 -24.60 -0.91
CA ASP A 267 -13.28 -23.39 -1.17
C ASP A 267 -14.42 -23.20 -0.14
N PRO A 268 -14.09 -22.95 1.14
CA PRO A 268 -15.11 -22.81 2.17
C PRO A 268 -15.93 -21.52 1.95
N GLN A 269 -17.26 -21.65 1.90
CA GLN A 269 -18.17 -20.51 1.71
C GLN A 269 -18.07 -19.47 2.82
N THR A 270 -17.61 -19.84 4.00
CA THR A 270 -17.32 -18.98 5.15
C THR A 270 -16.19 -17.99 4.92
N ALA A 271 -15.31 -18.25 3.93
CA ALA A 271 -14.23 -17.33 3.53
C ALA A 271 -14.69 -16.19 2.60
N TYR A 272 -15.96 -16.20 2.19
CA TYR A 272 -16.53 -15.24 1.24
C TYR A 272 -17.55 -14.31 1.89
N LYS A 273 -17.57 -13.08 1.41
CA LYS A 273 -18.63 -12.11 1.71
C LYS A 273 -19.14 -11.45 0.43
N GLN A 274 -20.44 -11.18 0.38
CA GLN A 274 -21.06 -10.45 -0.72
C GLN A 274 -21.40 -9.02 -0.33
N SER A 275 -21.59 -8.77 0.96
CA SER A 275 -21.80 -7.43 1.50
C SER A 275 -20.91 -7.22 2.71
N PHE A 276 -20.35 -6.03 2.83
CA PHE A 276 -19.50 -5.66 3.96
C PHE A 276 -19.52 -4.15 4.20
N PRO A 277 -19.41 -3.70 5.48
CA PRO A 277 -19.35 -2.29 5.82
C PRO A 277 -17.94 -1.72 5.61
N ILE A 278 -17.92 -0.45 5.21
CA ILE A 278 -16.74 0.40 5.22
C ILE A 278 -17.04 1.68 5.98
N HIS A 279 -16.05 2.18 6.71
CA HIS A 279 -16.17 3.37 7.53
C HIS A 279 -15.07 4.38 7.18
N ASP A 280 -15.26 5.61 7.66
CA ASP A 280 -14.29 6.71 7.51
C ASP A 280 -13.83 6.88 6.06
N PHE A 281 -14.80 6.84 5.13
CA PHE A 281 -14.49 6.96 3.71
C PHE A 281 -13.81 8.31 3.43
N HIS A 282 -12.59 8.22 2.96
CA HIS A 282 -11.80 9.37 2.55
C HIS A 282 -11.98 9.62 1.05
N TYR A 283 -12.51 10.80 0.72
CA TYR A 283 -12.69 11.23 -0.68
C TYR A 283 -11.45 11.97 -1.18
N LEU A 284 -11.01 11.63 -2.38
CA LEU A 284 -9.86 12.29 -3.03
C LEU A 284 -10.24 13.60 -3.74
N THR A 285 -11.37 13.61 -4.43
CA THR A 285 -11.71 14.72 -5.36
C THR A 285 -13.12 15.26 -5.14
N VAL A 286 -14.11 14.39 -4.96
CA VAL A 286 -15.52 14.77 -4.79
C VAL A 286 -16.11 14.05 -3.59
N PRO A 287 -16.89 14.75 -2.72
CA PRO A 287 -17.39 14.19 -1.46
C PRO A 287 -18.68 13.35 -1.66
N CYS A 288 -18.72 12.53 -2.70
CA CYS A 288 -19.85 11.62 -2.96
C CYS A 288 -19.40 10.43 -3.78
N LEU A 289 -20.08 9.29 -3.61
CA LEU A 289 -19.93 8.11 -4.45
C LEU A 289 -21.13 7.97 -5.38
N PRO A 290 -20.94 7.48 -6.63
CA PRO A 290 -22.04 7.05 -7.48
C PRO A 290 -22.69 5.78 -6.92
N GLU A 291 -23.93 5.50 -7.31
CA GLU A 291 -24.65 4.29 -6.88
C GLU A 291 -23.93 3.00 -7.31
N ARG A 292 -23.38 2.98 -8.53
CA ARG A 292 -22.61 1.87 -9.09
C ARG A 292 -21.14 2.21 -9.15
N ILE A 293 -20.35 1.28 -8.68
CA ILE A 293 -18.90 1.41 -8.55
C ILE A 293 -18.19 0.14 -8.97
N THR A 294 -16.88 0.27 -9.17
CA THR A 294 -15.98 -0.85 -9.08
C THR A 294 -15.04 -0.65 -7.89
N PHE A 295 -14.49 -1.73 -7.36
CA PHE A 295 -13.64 -1.61 -6.17
C PHE A 295 -12.53 -2.67 -6.12
N LYS A 296 -11.53 -2.40 -5.29
CA LYS A 296 -10.48 -3.33 -4.87
C LYS A 296 -10.38 -3.34 -3.35
N ILE A 297 -10.10 -4.51 -2.77
CA ILE A 297 -9.81 -4.65 -1.33
C ILE A 297 -8.36 -5.08 -1.08
N ARG A 298 -7.59 -5.29 -2.14
CA ARG A 298 -6.19 -5.71 -2.14
C ARG A 298 -5.51 -5.23 -3.40
N HIS A 299 -4.18 -5.19 -3.35
CA HIS A 299 -3.36 -4.94 -4.54
C HIS A 299 -3.35 -6.19 -5.45
N THR A 300 -4.34 -6.30 -6.30
CA THR A 300 -4.51 -7.36 -7.30
C THR A 300 -5.04 -6.76 -8.60
N PRO A 301 -4.84 -7.41 -9.76
CA PRO A 301 -5.39 -6.94 -11.03
C PRO A 301 -6.92 -7.10 -11.14
N GLU A 302 -7.54 -7.82 -10.22
CA GLU A 302 -8.96 -8.14 -10.25
C GLU A 302 -9.81 -6.93 -9.84
N TRP A 303 -10.90 -6.71 -10.59
CA TRP A 303 -11.91 -5.69 -10.34
C TRP A 303 -13.21 -6.34 -9.92
N HIS A 304 -13.91 -5.72 -8.97
CA HIS A 304 -15.20 -6.17 -8.49
C HIS A 304 -16.25 -5.07 -8.72
N GLU A 305 -17.41 -5.46 -9.25
CA GLU A 305 -18.56 -4.55 -9.41
C GLU A 305 -19.43 -4.56 -8.15
N ALA A 306 -19.94 -3.39 -7.76
CA ALA A 306 -20.83 -3.26 -6.60
C ALA A 306 -21.79 -2.08 -6.71
N THR A 307 -22.80 -2.10 -5.83
CA THR A 307 -23.55 -0.91 -5.44
C THR A 307 -23.17 -0.47 -4.04
N VAL A 308 -23.37 0.80 -3.74
CA VAL A 308 -23.09 1.39 -2.42
C VAL A 308 -24.38 1.84 -1.77
N GLU A 309 -24.52 1.52 -0.48
CA GLU A 309 -25.61 1.96 0.38
C GLU A 309 -25.04 2.84 1.49
N PRO A 310 -25.39 4.15 1.54
CA PRO A 310 -24.92 5.02 2.62
C PRO A 310 -25.58 4.62 3.95
N THR A 311 -24.78 4.55 5.02
CA THR A 311 -25.24 4.17 6.37
C THR A 311 -25.04 5.26 7.44
N GLY A 312 -24.34 6.33 7.09
CA GLY A 312 -24.03 7.44 7.98
C GLY A 312 -22.92 8.32 7.41
N ASP A 313 -22.37 9.17 8.24
CA ASP A 313 -21.31 10.09 7.84
C ASP A 313 -20.07 9.32 7.33
N ASN A 314 -19.83 9.44 6.02
CA ASN A 314 -18.71 8.78 5.33
C ASN A 314 -18.64 7.25 5.56
N SER A 315 -19.80 6.61 5.77
CA SER A 315 -19.90 5.17 5.99
C SER A 315 -20.86 4.55 4.98
N TYR A 316 -20.52 3.35 4.49
CA TYR A 316 -21.25 2.67 3.45
C TYR A 316 -21.30 1.16 3.68
N ILE A 317 -22.32 0.50 3.13
CA ILE A 317 -22.28 -0.94 2.87
C ILE A 317 -21.98 -1.12 1.37
N ILE A 318 -20.98 -1.92 1.09
CA ILE A 318 -20.65 -2.35 -0.27
C ILE A 318 -21.41 -3.65 -0.55
N HIS A 319 -22.26 -3.65 -1.57
CA HIS A 319 -22.98 -4.81 -2.05
C HIS A 319 -22.35 -5.29 -3.36
N SER A 320 -21.42 -6.24 -3.24
CA SER A 320 -20.74 -6.80 -4.41
C SER A 320 -21.68 -7.66 -5.25
N LYS A 321 -21.53 -7.59 -6.58
CA LYS A 321 -22.25 -8.44 -7.52
C LYS A 321 -21.90 -9.91 -7.35
N GLU A 322 -20.68 -10.20 -6.95
CA GLU A 322 -20.15 -11.54 -6.70
C GLU A 322 -19.66 -11.69 -5.26
N LYS A 323 -19.44 -12.93 -4.84
CA LYS A 323 -18.86 -13.24 -3.52
C LYS A 323 -17.36 -12.98 -3.53
N ILE A 324 -16.89 -12.17 -2.61
CA ILE A 324 -15.49 -11.74 -2.47
C ILE A 324 -14.78 -12.57 -1.41
N HIS A 325 -13.67 -13.19 -1.80
CA HIS A 325 -12.83 -13.97 -0.89
C HIS A 325 -11.98 -13.07 0.01
N GLY A 326 -11.97 -13.36 1.30
CA GLY A 326 -11.01 -12.80 2.25
C GLY A 326 -11.16 -11.30 2.48
N VAL A 327 -12.39 -10.81 2.56
CA VAL A 327 -12.69 -9.45 3.05
C VAL A 327 -12.21 -9.34 4.49
N ALA A 328 -11.14 -8.58 4.72
CA ALA A 328 -10.45 -8.50 6.01
C ALA A 328 -10.62 -7.13 6.64
N PRO A 329 -11.05 -7.04 7.90
CA PRO A 329 -11.11 -5.77 8.63
C PRO A 329 -9.75 -5.11 8.76
N GLY A 330 -9.72 -3.78 8.65
CA GLY A 330 -8.50 -2.98 8.67
C GLY A 330 -7.84 -2.78 7.31
N GLN A 331 -8.29 -3.50 6.27
CA GLN A 331 -7.91 -3.20 4.89
C GLN A 331 -8.78 -2.09 4.32
N PHE A 332 -8.30 -1.42 3.27
CA PHE A 332 -9.06 -0.39 2.59
C PHE A 332 -9.82 -0.98 1.40
N CYS A 333 -11.12 -0.66 1.33
CA CYS A 333 -11.90 -0.82 0.11
C CYS A 333 -11.70 0.45 -0.72
N VAL A 334 -10.98 0.32 -1.82
CA VAL A 334 -10.71 1.44 -2.75
C VAL A 334 -11.76 1.44 -3.84
N VAL A 335 -12.40 2.59 -4.04
CA VAL A 335 -13.56 2.74 -4.91
C VAL A 335 -13.19 3.50 -6.17
N TYR A 336 -13.65 2.99 -7.30
CA TYR A 336 -13.45 3.54 -8.64
C TYR A 336 -14.77 3.66 -9.40
N ASP A 337 -14.74 4.39 -10.50
CA ASP A 337 -15.88 4.42 -11.44
C ASP A 337 -16.06 3.07 -12.17
N GLU A 338 -17.21 2.93 -12.85
CA GLU A 338 -17.52 1.71 -13.62
C GLU A 338 -16.51 1.45 -14.77
N ALA A 339 -15.77 2.46 -15.20
CA ALA A 339 -14.74 2.34 -16.23
C ALA A 339 -13.37 1.89 -15.68
N HIS A 340 -13.24 1.65 -14.38
CA HIS A 340 -11.99 1.30 -13.68
C HIS A 340 -10.92 2.39 -13.80
N HIS A 341 -11.31 3.64 -14.00
CA HIS A 341 -10.39 4.71 -14.35
C HIS A 341 -10.20 5.74 -13.23
N ARG A 342 -11.28 6.34 -12.73
CA ARG A 342 -11.22 7.39 -11.70
C ARG A 342 -11.32 6.80 -10.30
N CYS A 343 -10.34 7.09 -9.46
CA CYS A 343 -10.35 6.71 -8.06
C CYS A 343 -11.11 7.76 -7.22
N TYR A 344 -12.15 7.35 -6.53
CA TYR A 344 -12.92 8.21 -5.62
C TYR A 344 -12.27 8.36 -4.25
N GLY A 345 -11.48 7.38 -3.85
CA GLY A 345 -10.88 7.26 -2.53
C GLY A 345 -11.09 5.90 -1.91
N SER A 346 -11.03 5.80 -0.60
CA SER A 346 -11.20 4.51 0.08
C SER A 346 -11.78 4.64 1.49
N GLY A 347 -12.43 3.57 1.95
CA GLY A 347 -12.90 3.42 3.34
C GLY A 347 -12.29 2.18 3.99
N GLU A 348 -12.12 2.23 5.32
CA GLU A 348 -11.62 1.08 6.07
C GLU A 348 -12.72 0.02 6.19
N ILE A 349 -12.39 -1.22 5.85
CA ILE A 349 -13.29 -2.38 6.01
C ILE A 349 -13.41 -2.70 7.49
N THR A 350 -14.65 -2.90 7.94
CA THR A 350 -14.96 -3.33 9.30
C THR A 350 -15.82 -4.61 9.29
N ILE A 351 -16.21 -5.10 10.47
CA ILE A 351 -17.05 -6.31 10.61
C ILE A 351 -18.44 -5.90 11.07
#